data_2319c94a378f3220af07568d59d00475
#
_entry.id   2319c94a378f3220af07568d59d00475
#
_cell.length_a   1.000
_cell.length_b   1.000
_cell.length_c   1.000
_cell.angle_alpha   90.00
_cell.angle_beta   90.00
_cell.angle_gamma   90.00
#
_symmetry.space_group_name_H-M   'P 1'
#
loop_
_entity.id
_entity.type
_entity.pdbx_description
1 polymer ?
#
loop_
_entity_poly.entity_id
_entity_poly.type
_entity_poly.pdbx_seq_one_letter_code
_entity_poly.pdbx_strand_id
1 'polypeptide(L)'
;GDVPTESNFQDLIDSCHQGHGSFQIVASESADTAVTGDGDATGGIILLNDQGTAENEFVLKLPEASTNNIGLSYKVIIGNNAANVRIGPDGTTTKLTGSLNVACDAAAKTLFRAADVGATHVSLSVAEAGKGGATGSVIEFFYNSATGVNVFGTVFTDNASPTGADLYGTGDIG
;
A
#
# COMPACT_ATOMS: atom_id res chain seq x y z
N GLY A 1 32.77 18.15 -31.01
CA GLY A 1 31.62 17.69 -30.21
C GLY A 1 32.15 17.03 -28.94
N ASP A 2 31.63 17.41 -27.81
CA ASP A 2 32.06 16.82 -26.54
C ASP A 2 31.64 15.34 -26.49
N VAL A 3 32.56 14.50 -26.09
CA VAL A 3 32.26 13.06 -25.86
C VAL A 3 31.49 12.97 -24.55
N PRO A 4 30.33 12.28 -24.53
CA PRO A 4 29.61 12.08 -23.30
C PRO A 4 30.48 11.42 -22.22
N THR A 5 30.40 11.90 -21.01
CA THR A 5 31.12 11.35 -19.87
C THR A 5 30.36 10.18 -19.28
N GLU A 6 31.02 9.38 -18.45
CA GLU A 6 30.38 8.29 -17.71
C GLU A 6 29.19 8.80 -16.87
N SER A 7 29.30 9.99 -16.30
CA SER A 7 28.22 10.62 -15.54
C SER A 7 27.00 10.93 -16.42
N ASN A 8 27.19 11.36 -17.67
CA ASN A 8 26.08 11.60 -18.59
C ASN A 8 25.34 10.31 -18.96
N PHE A 9 26.05 9.17 -19.05
CA PHE A 9 25.42 7.88 -19.25
C PHE A 9 24.70 7.40 -18.00
N GLN A 10 25.27 7.63 -16.81
CA GLN A 10 24.61 7.29 -15.56
C GLN A 10 23.30 8.09 -15.39
N ASP A 11 23.34 9.40 -15.62
CA ASP A 11 22.16 10.27 -15.57
C ASP A 11 21.08 9.80 -16.56
N LEU A 12 21.47 9.32 -17.74
CA LEU A 12 20.53 8.77 -18.72
C LEU A 12 19.92 7.45 -18.23
N ILE A 13 20.73 6.56 -17.68
CA ILE A 13 20.27 5.30 -17.14
C ILE A 13 19.31 5.56 -15.98
N ASP A 14 19.67 6.44 -15.05
CA ASP A 14 18.86 6.79 -13.90
C ASP A 14 17.54 7.44 -14.33
N SER A 15 17.56 8.32 -15.34
CA SER A 15 16.34 8.90 -15.89
C SER A 15 15.43 7.88 -16.57
N CYS A 16 16.00 6.86 -17.20
CA CYS A 16 15.23 5.76 -17.78
C CYS A 16 14.65 4.83 -16.73
N HIS A 17 15.29 4.70 -15.57
CA HIS A 17 14.80 3.89 -14.44
C HIS A 17 13.74 4.61 -13.61
N GLN A 18 13.71 5.93 -13.58
CA GLN A 18 12.71 6.71 -12.85
C GLN A 18 11.26 6.50 -13.33
N GLY A 19 11.06 5.94 -14.51
CA GLY A 19 9.73 5.58 -15.03
C GLY A 19 9.22 4.21 -14.55
N HIS A 20 10.06 3.40 -13.95
CA HIS A 20 9.71 2.10 -13.39
C HIS A 20 9.99 2.13 -11.89
N GLY A 21 8.96 2.41 -11.10
CA GLY A 21 9.07 2.48 -9.66
C GLY A 21 9.89 1.33 -9.07
N SER A 22 10.61 1.60 -7.99
CA SER A 22 11.45 0.61 -7.33
C SER A 22 10.63 -0.61 -6.88
N PHE A 23 11.19 -1.81 -7.06
CA PHE A 23 10.64 -3.02 -6.47
C PHE A 23 11.29 -3.22 -5.10
N GLN A 24 10.46 -3.26 -4.06
CA GLN A 24 10.92 -3.48 -2.70
C GLN A 24 10.28 -4.73 -2.11
N ILE A 25 11.08 -5.57 -1.47
CA ILE A 25 10.59 -6.69 -0.68
C ILE A 25 10.66 -6.28 0.79
N VAL A 26 9.52 -6.25 1.45
CA VAL A 26 9.43 -6.01 2.89
C VAL A 26 9.22 -7.37 3.57
N ALA A 27 10.24 -7.84 4.26
CA ALA A 27 10.28 -9.15 4.89
C ALA A 27 10.65 -9.08 6.39
N SER A 28 10.32 -8.00 7.08
CA SER A 28 10.69 -7.82 8.48
C SER A 28 9.60 -8.32 9.41
N GLU A 29 9.98 -9.12 10.40
CA GLU A 29 9.06 -9.62 11.45
C GLU A 29 8.93 -8.66 12.65
N SER A 30 9.54 -7.50 12.62
CA SER A 30 9.54 -6.60 13.77
C SER A 30 9.51 -5.14 13.36
N ALA A 31 8.56 -4.45 13.94
CA ALA A 31 8.39 -2.99 13.94
C ALA A 31 7.98 -2.38 12.58
N ASP A 32 7.34 -1.26 12.69
CA ASP A 32 6.90 -0.39 11.61
C ASP A 32 7.97 -0.22 10.54
N THR A 33 7.64 -0.52 9.31
CA THR A 33 8.52 -0.27 8.18
C THR A 33 8.02 0.95 7.43
N ALA A 34 8.76 2.03 7.50
CA ALA A 34 8.53 3.18 6.65
C ALA A 34 9.14 2.90 5.26
N VAL A 35 8.36 3.04 4.22
CA VAL A 35 8.89 3.23 2.88
C VAL A 35 9.38 4.67 2.82
N THR A 36 10.57 4.90 3.35
CA THR A 36 11.24 6.18 3.22
C THR A 36 11.78 6.26 1.80
N GLY A 37 11.06 6.91 0.93
CA GLY A 37 11.69 7.52 -0.22
C GLY A 37 12.67 8.58 0.29
N ASP A 38 13.94 8.41 0.04
CA ASP A 38 14.95 9.44 0.23
C ASP A 38 14.57 10.65 -0.64
N GLY A 39 13.79 11.59 -0.10
CA GLY A 39 13.46 12.87 -0.73
C GLY A 39 12.79 12.85 -2.12
N ASP A 40 13.02 11.81 -2.88
CA ASP A 40 12.42 11.52 -4.17
C ASP A 40 11.53 10.28 -4.03
N ALA A 41 10.33 10.49 -3.52
CA ALA A 41 9.30 9.45 -3.53
C ALA A 41 9.01 9.10 -5.00
N THR A 42 9.52 7.97 -5.46
CA THR A 42 9.44 7.57 -6.88
C THR A 42 8.25 6.68 -7.20
N GLY A 43 7.43 6.36 -6.20
CA GLY A 43 6.43 5.32 -6.35
C GLY A 43 7.09 3.93 -6.40
N GLY A 44 6.31 2.88 -6.57
CA GLY A 44 6.91 1.56 -6.73
C GLY A 44 6.00 0.38 -6.48
N ILE A 45 6.58 -0.81 -6.62
CA ILE A 45 5.93 -2.08 -6.30
C ILE A 45 6.57 -2.63 -5.02
N ILE A 46 5.73 -2.91 -4.03
CA ILE A 46 6.13 -3.46 -2.74
C ILE A 46 5.56 -4.87 -2.63
N LEU A 47 6.41 -5.87 -2.48
CA LEU A 47 6.00 -7.21 -2.09
C LEU A 47 6.07 -7.29 -0.56
N LEU A 48 4.93 -7.37 0.08
CA LEU A 48 4.82 -7.47 1.53
C LEU A 48 4.77 -8.94 1.95
N ASN A 49 5.87 -9.43 2.50
CA ASN A 49 5.98 -10.79 3.03
C ASN A 49 5.80 -10.85 4.55
N ASP A 50 5.77 -9.71 5.22
CA ASP A 50 5.41 -9.67 6.63
C ASP A 50 3.90 -9.75 6.77
N GLN A 51 3.46 -10.54 7.72
CA GLN A 51 2.04 -10.78 7.97
C GLN A 51 1.55 -10.17 9.28
N GLY A 52 2.45 -9.64 10.11
CA GLY A 52 2.13 -9.34 11.50
C GLY A 52 1.75 -10.61 12.28
N THR A 53 1.33 -10.45 13.50
CA THR A 53 0.72 -11.50 14.32
C THR A 53 -0.52 -10.96 15.02
N ALA A 54 -1.34 -11.81 15.61
CA ALA A 54 -2.51 -11.36 16.35
C ALA A 54 -2.16 -10.40 17.50
N GLU A 55 -0.94 -10.51 18.05
CA GLU A 55 -0.45 -9.69 19.15
C GLU A 55 0.42 -8.51 18.71
N ASN A 56 1.09 -8.64 17.56
CA ASN A 56 1.99 -7.62 17.01
C ASN A 56 1.52 -7.20 15.62
N GLU A 57 1.09 -5.97 15.54
CA GLU A 57 0.71 -5.36 14.27
C GLU A 57 1.94 -5.02 13.44
N PHE A 58 1.86 -5.28 12.15
CA PHE A 58 2.82 -4.77 11.18
C PHE A 58 2.24 -3.53 10.48
N VAL A 59 3.01 -2.46 10.44
CA VAL A 59 2.60 -1.20 9.82
C VAL A 59 3.52 -0.86 8.64
N LEU A 60 2.94 -0.78 7.45
CA LEU A 60 3.63 -0.29 6.25
C LEU A 60 3.26 1.19 6.04
N LYS A 61 4.20 2.07 6.36
CA LYS A 61 4.05 3.52 6.20
C LYS A 61 4.50 3.93 4.80
N LEU A 62 3.60 4.47 4.01
CA LEU A 62 3.90 5.12 2.74
C LEU A 62 4.18 6.62 3.00
N PRO A 63 4.86 7.33 2.10
CA PRO A 63 5.07 8.76 2.26
C PRO A 63 3.76 9.53 2.48
N GLU A 64 3.78 10.55 3.33
CA GLU A 64 2.64 11.44 3.49
C GLU A 64 2.35 12.19 2.17
N ALA A 65 1.07 12.43 1.87
CA ALA A 65 0.72 13.17 0.68
C ALA A 65 1.22 14.62 0.76
N SER A 66 1.83 15.07 -0.31
CA SER A 66 2.37 16.43 -0.45
C SER A 66 2.29 16.87 -1.91
N THR A 67 2.57 18.14 -2.17
CA THR A 67 2.63 18.66 -3.54
C THR A 67 3.72 18.00 -4.38
N ASN A 68 4.76 17.45 -3.73
CA ASN A 68 5.92 16.88 -4.42
C ASN A 68 5.68 15.43 -4.87
N ASN A 69 4.68 14.75 -4.30
CA ASN A 69 4.41 13.36 -4.64
C ASN A 69 3.06 13.13 -5.35
N ILE A 70 2.42 14.20 -5.81
CA ILE A 70 1.23 14.10 -6.68
C ILE A 70 1.60 13.35 -7.97
N GLY A 71 0.81 12.34 -8.32
CA GLY A 71 1.03 11.51 -9.49
C GLY A 71 1.81 10.23 -9.20
N LEU A 72 2.38 10.07 -8.01
CA LEU A 72 3.04 8.83 -7.62
C LEU A 72 2.04 7.71 -7.35
N SER A 73 2.47 6.48 -7.52
CA SER A 73 1.71 5.29 -7.23
C SER A 73 2.58 4.27 -6.49
N TYR A 74 2.02 3.68 -5.44
CA TYR A 74 2.58 2.54 -4.74
C TYR A 74 1.63 1.36 -4.88
N LYS A 75 2.13 0.27 -5.43
CA LYS A 75 1.39 -0.99 -5.55
C LYS A 75 1.91 -1.97 -4.51
N VAL A 76 1.07 -2.35 -3.57
CA VAL A 76 1.39 -3.32 -2.53
C VAL A 76 0.78 -4.67 -2.91
N ILE A 77 1.63 -5.68 -2.97
CA ILE A 77 1.25 -7.07 -3.21
C ILE A 77 1.45 -7.85 -1.92
N ILE A 78 0.42 -8.52 -1.45
CA ILE A 78 0.50 -9.33 -0.24
C ILE A 78 1.11 -10.68 -0.59
N GLY A 79 2.32 -10.94 -0.13
CA GLY A 79 3.08 -12.16 -0.37
C GLY A 79 2.74 -13.29 0.59
N ASN A 80 2.37 -12.95 1.83
CA ASN A 80 1.89 -13.89 2.85
C ASN A 80 0.56 -13.41 3.43
N ASN A 81 -0.28 -14.35 3.87
CA ASN A 81 -1.56 -14.02 4.49
C ASN A 81 -1.38 -13.04 5.66
N ALA A 82 -2.01 -11.87 5.54
CA ALA A 82 -1.96 -10.86 6.60
C ALA A 82 -2.69 -11.34 7.85
N ALA A 83 -2.02 -11.36 8.98
CA ALA A 83 -2.62 -11.67 10.28
C ALA A 83 -3.07 -10.39 11.00
N ASN A 84 -2.24 -9.34 10.95
CA ASN A 84 -2.55 -8.02 11.50
C ASN A 84 -1.64 -6.97 10.82
N VAL A 85 -2.14 -6.37 9.74
CA VAL A 85 -1.35 -5.45 8.90
C VAL A 85 -2.12 -4.16 8.67
N ARG A 86 -1.45 -3.02 8.82
CA ARG A 86 -1.94 -1.72 8.33
C ARG A 86 -1.05 -1.21 7.20
N ILE A 87 -1.67 -0.57 6.22
CA ILE A 87 -0.97 0.04 5.09
C ILE A 87 -1.58 1.39 4.81
N GLY A 88 -0.78 2.43 4.77
CA GLY A 88 -1.27 3.76 4.43
C GLY A 88 -0.19 4.83 4.46
N PRO A 89 -0.53 6.04 4.02
CA PRO A 89 0.34 7.20 4.16
C PRO A 89 0.65 7.50 5.65
N ASP A 90 1.87 7.88 5.93
CA ASP A 90 2.28 8.31 7.27
C ASP A 90 1.50 9.57 7.71
N GLY A 91 1.28 9.68 9.03
CA GLY A 91 0.56 10.81 9.61
C GLY A 91 -0.97 10.73 9.49
N THR A 92 -1.63 11.82 9.87
CA THR A 92 -3.10 11.90 9.98
C THR A 92 -3.76 12.84 8.98
N THR A 93 -2.97 13.61 8.23
CA THR A 93 -3.48 14.66 7.32
C THR A 93 -3.90 14.10 5.98
N THR A 94 -3.22 13.07 5.50
CA THR A 94 -3.55 12.38 4.26
C THR A 94 -4.80 11.53 4.42
N LYS A 95 -5.74 11.68 3.50
CA LYS A 95 -6.99 10.92 3.50
C LYS A 95 -7.07 9.97 2.32
N LEU A 96 -7.55 8.77 2.58
CA LEU A 96 -7.85 7.79 1.55
C LEU A 96 -9.21 8.07 0.93
N THR A 97 -9.28 7.91 -0.38
CA THR A 97 -10.51 7.89 -1.18
C THR A 97 -10.48 6.70 -2.12
N GLY A 98 -11.57 6.39 -2.80
CA GLY A 98 -11.63 5.26 -3.72
C GLY A 98 -12.28 4.03 -3.12
N SER A 99 -11.96 2.85 -3.63
CA SER A 99 -12.59 1.60 -3.17
C SER A 99 -11.74 0.38 -3.44
N LEU A 100 -11.90 -0.63 -2.59
CA LEU A 100 -11.31 -1.95 -2.76
C LEU A 100 -12.40 -2.99 -3.04
N ASN A 101 -12.07 -3.94 -3.89
CA ASN A 101 -12.83 -5.17 -4.06
C ASN A 101 -12.42 -6.15 -2.99
N VAL A 102 -13.35 -6.69 -2.22
CA VAL A 102 -13.11 -7.81 -1.32
C VAL A 102 -13.66 -9.06 -2.00
N ALA A 103 -12.77 -9.91 -2.48
CA ALA A 103 -13.11 -11.14 -3.17
C ALA A 103 -12.96 -12.34 -2.24
N CYS A 104 -14.01 -13.14 -2.14
CA CYS A 104 -14.04 -14.35 -1.32
C CYS A 104 -14.17 -15.59 -2.19
N ASP A 105 -13.21 -16.50 -2.10
CA ASP A 105 -13.25 -17.78 -2.81
C ASP A 105 -14.30 -18.71 -2.21
N ALA A 106 -14.35 -18.82 -0.89
CA ALA A 106 -15.24 -19.75 -0.19
C ALA A 106 -16.75 -19.50 -0.43
N ALA A 107 -17.14 -18.25 -0.76
CA ALA A 107 -18.53 -17.87 -1.00
C ALA A 107 -18.83 -17.44 -2.43
N ALA A 108 -17.84 -17.48 -3.32
CA ALA A 108 -17.91 -16.91 -4.69
C ALA A 108 -18.52 -15.49 -4.71
N LYS A 109 -18.16 -14.67 -3.72
CA LYS A 109 -18.73 -13.36 -3.47
C LYS A 109 -17.66 -12.27 -3.61
N THR A 110 -18.01 -11.18 -4.26
CA THR A 110 -17.18 -9.98 -4.31
C THR A 110 -17.98 -8.80 -3.76
N LEU A 111 -17.37 -8.04 -2.87
CA LEU A 111 -17.93 -6.83 -2.29
C LEU A 111 -17.07 -5.64 -2.72
N PHE A 112 -17.73 -4.54 -3.04
CA PHE A 112 -17.06 -3.25 -3.18
C PHE A 112 -17.13 -2.51 -1.85
N ARG A 113 -15.98 -2.11 -1.33
CA ARG A 113 -15.89 -1.30 -0.13
C ARG A 113 -15.24 0.05 -0.44
N ALA A 114 -16.04 1.10 -0.43
CA ALA A 114 -15.53 2.46 -0.54
C ALA A 114 -14.79 2.85 0.75
N ALA A 115 -13.77 3.70 0.61
CA ALA A 115 -13.08 4.26 1.76
C ALA A 115 -14.05 5.12 2.59
N ASP A 116 -14.03 4.92 3.90
CA ASP A 116 -14.85 5.69 4.83
C ASP A 116 -14.35 7.15 4.89
N VAL A 117 -15.25 8.07 5.24
CA VAL A 117 -14.88 9.47 5.40
C VAL A 117 -13.83 9.61 6.49
N GLY A 118 -12.68 10.18 6.13
CA GLY A 118 -11.57 10.35 7.05
C GLY A 118 -10.64 9.16 7.18
N ALA A 119 -10.83 8.10 6.37
CA ALA A 119 -9.92 6.95 6.33
C ALA A 119 -8.48 7.39 6.06
N THR A 120 -7.52 6.81 6.78
CA THR A 120 -6.10 7.09 6.65
C THR A 120 -5.30 5.86 6.24
N HIS A 121 -5.80 4.67 6.50
CA HIS A 121 -5.12 3.42 6.19
C HIS A 121 -6.07 2.29 5.85
N VAL A 122 -5.54 1.25 5.23
CA VAL A 122 -6.19 -0.04 5.00
C VAL A 122 -5.71 -1.01 6.08
N SER A 123 -6.64 -1.72 6.70
CA SER A 123 -6.36 -2.74 7.72
C SER A 123 -6.65 -4.13 7.16
N LEU A 124 -5.69 -5.03 7.25
CA LEU A 124 -5.76 -6.38 6.69
C LEU A 124 -5.60 -7.43 7.79
N SER A 125 -6.49 -8.43 7.78
CA SER A 125 -6.40 -9.63 8.61
C SER A 125 -7.27 -10.72 8.01
N VAL A 126 -6.69 -11.83 7.61
CA VAL A 126 -7.43 -12.96 7.04
C VAL A 126 -8.34 -13.64 8.08
N ALA A 127 -8.03 -13.51 9.36
CA ALA A 127 -8.81 -14.07 10.45
C ALA A 127 -10.11 -13.28 10.72
N GLU A 128 -10.16 -12.01 10.31
CA GLU A 128 -11.30 -11.14 10.58
C GLU A 128 -12.25 -11.04 9.37
N ALA A 129 -13.53 -11.25 9.60
CA ALA A 129 -14.54 -11.26 8.53
C ALA A 129 -14.66 -9.95 7.74
N GLY A 130 -14.31 -8.83 8.36
CA GLY A 130 -14.41 -7.49 7.77
C GLY A 130 -13.19 -7.08 6.95
N LYS A 131 -12.13 -7.79 7.08
CA LYS A 131 -10.83 -7.41 6.54
C LYS A 131 -10.32 -8.32 5.45
N GLY A 132 -9.53 -8.60 4.90
CA GLY A 132 -8.98 -9.54 3.95
C GLY A 132 -7.46 -9.54 4.08
N GLY A 133 -6.76 -9.77 3.00
CA GLY A 133 -5.31 -9.73 3.00
C GLY A 133 -4.68 -11.11 2.81
N ALA A 134 -5.43 -12.03 2.18
CA ALA A 134 -4.84 -13.29 1.73
C ALA A 134 -3.76 -13.03 0.66
N THR A 135 -2.83 -13.97 0.57
CA THR A 135 -1.75 -13.96 -0.42
C THR A 135 -2.30 -13.70 -1.83
N GLY A 136 -1.62 -12.83 -2.57
CA GLY A 136 -2.05 -12.40 -3.89
C GLY A 136 -2.97 -11.17 -3.90
N SER A 137 -3.40 -10.67 -2.74
CA SER A 137 -4.09 -9.37 -2.66
C SER A 137 -3.21 -8.26 -3.21
N VAL A 138 -3.82 -7.34 -3.96
CA VAL A 138 -3.13 -6.21 -4.58
C VAL A 138 -3.87 -4.92 -4.25
N ILE A 139 -3.15 -3.96 -3.69
CA ILE A 139 -3.68 -2.65 -3.32
C ILE A 139 -2.76 -1.59 -3.96
N GLU A 140 -3.35 -0.64 -4.65
CA GLU A 140 -2.64 0.48 -5.23
C GLU A 140 -3.07 1.78 -4.57
N PHE A 141 -2.09 2.59 -4.20
CA PHE A 141 -2.23 3.91 -3.58
C PHE A 141 -1.74 4.95 -4.58
N PHE A 142 -2.64 5.73 -5.14
CA PHE A 142 -2.34 6.79 -6.11
C PHE A 142 -2.53 8.16 -5.49
N TYR A 143 -1.48 8.95 -5.46
CA TYR A 143 -1.44 10.29 -4.87
C TYR A 143 -2.07 11.29 -5.82
N ASN A 144 -3.28 11.71 -5.54
CA ASN A 144 -4.08 12.59 -6.40
C ASN A 144 -4.07 14.07 -5.99
N SER A 145 -3.64 14.36 -4.77
CA SER A 145 -3.54 15.73 -4.25
C SER A 145 -2.53 15.82 -3.11
N ALA A 146 -2.26 17.03 -2.63
CA ALA A 146 -1.35 17.26 -1.50
C ALA A 146 -1.84 16.68 -0.16
N THR A 147 -3.09 16.24 -0.07
CA THR A 147 -3.69 15.68 1.15
C THR A 147 -4.52 14.43 0.89
N GLY A 148 -4.53 13.92 -0.34
CA GLY A 148 -5.40 12.81 -0.75
C GLY A 148 -4.70 11.75 -1.54
N VAL A 149 -5.08 10.51 -1.27
CA VAL A 149 -4.63 9.31 -1.96
C VAL A 149 -5.83 8.47 -2.36
N ASN A 150 -5.93 8.14 -3.64
CA ASN A 150 -6.89 7.17 -4.12
C ASN A 150 -6.37 5.76 -3.87
N VAL A 151 -7.20 4.92 -3.28
CA VAL A 151 -6.92 3.51 -3.08
C VAL A 151 -7.83 2.66 -3.94
N PHE A 152 -7.26 1.68 -4.63
CA PHE A 152 -8.00 0.72 -5.44
C PHE A 152 -7.25 -0.62 -5.54
N GLY A 153 -7.97 -1.66 -5.90
CA GLY A 153 -7.39 -2.99 -6.01
C GLY A 153 -8.33 -4.10 -5.58
N THR A 154 -7.76 -5.26 -5.32
CA THR A 154 -8.52 -6.43 -4.88
C THR A 154 -7.83 -7.06 -3.66
N VAL A 155 -8.61 -7.26 -2.63
CA VAL A 155 -8.21 -7.94 -1.40
C VAL A 155 -8.91 -9.28 -1.35
N PHE A 156 -8.15 -10.36 -1.26
CA PHE A 156 -8.69 -11.71 -1.13
C PHE A 156 -8.92 -12.07 0.33
N THR A 157 -9.91 -12.91 0.57
CA THR A 157 -10.20 -13.47 1.90
C THR A 157 -10.74 -14.89 1.77
N ASP A 158 -10.36 -15.75 2.69
CA ASP A 158 -10.90 -17.10 2.82
C ASP A 158 -12.20 -17.13 3.68
N ASN A 159 -12.60 -15.98 4.21
CA ASN A 159 -13.78 -15.87 5.04
C ASN A 159 -15.05 -16.03 4.21
N ALA A 160 -15.87 -17.03 4.55
CA ALA A 160 -17.11 -17.34 3.84
C ALA A 160 -18.19 -16.22 3.94
N SER A 161 -18.04 -15.29 4.84
CA SER A 161 -18.97 -14.19 5.05
C SER A 161 -18.26 -12.83 5.12
N PRO A 162 -17.53 -12.42 4.08
CA PRO A 162 -16.83 -11.15 4.11
C PRO A 162 -17.84 -10.00 4.21
N THR A 163 -17.62 -9.09 5.13
CA THR A 163 -18.47 -7.89 5.31
C THR A 163 -17.83 -6.63 4.73
N GLY A 164 -16.49 -6.63 4.55
CA GLY A 164 -15.72 -5.44 4.23
C GLY A 164 -15.77 -4.36 5.31
N ALA A 165 -16.43 -4.63 6.44
CA ALA A 165 -16.38 -3.75 7.59
C ALA A 165 -14.94 -3.70 8.13
N ASP A 166 -14.55 -2.57 8.70
CA ASP A 166 -13.24 -2.37 9.33
C ASP A 166 -12.02 -2.53 8.40
N LEU A 167 -12.25 -2.59 7.07
CA LEU A 167 -11.18 -2.60 6.08
C LEU A 167 -10.40 -1.29 6.07
N TYR A 168 -11.03 -0.20 6.46
CA TYR A 168 -10.42 1.12 6.54
C TYR A 168 -10.39 1.62 7.99
N GLY A 169 -9.25 2.15 8.40
CA GLY A 169 -9.08 2.77 9.70
C GLY A 169 -8.88 4.27 9.61
N THR A 170 -9.08 4.95 10.74
CA THR A 170 -8.90 6.39 10.91
C THR A 170 -7.87 6.67 11.99
N GLY A 171 -7.23 7.84 11.96
CA GLY A 171 -6.21 8.24 12.93
C GLY A 171 -4.79 8.04 12.41
N ASP A 172 -3.83 8.09 13.32
CA ASP A 172 -2.43 7.83 13.01
C ASP A 172 -2.25 6.36 12.64
N ILE A 173 -1.42 6.11 11.66
CA ILE A 173 -1.15 4.74 11.24
C ILE A 173 -0.17 4.03 12.20
N GLY A 174 0.55 4.80 13.00
CA GLY A 174 1.47 4.27 14.01
C GLY A 174 2.70 5.14 14.23
#